data_8b1276a71f0e0732ba9c4200359b3a83
#
_entry.id   8b1276a71f0e0732ba9c4200359b3a83
#
_cell.length_a   1.000
_cell.length_b   1.000
_cell.length_c   1.000
_cell.angle_alpha   90.00
_cell.angle_beta   90.00
_cell.angle_gamma   90.00
#
_symmetry.space_group_name_H-M   'P 1'
#
loop_
_entity.id
_entity.type
_entity.pdbx_description
1 polymer ?
#
loop_
_entity_poly.entity_id
_entity_poly.type
_entity_poly.pdbx_seq_one_letter_code
_entity_poly.pdbx_strand_id
1 'polypeptide(L)' 'MAKKKVTHSPKYDKVKYYYDHGLWNIDQVHKAVEKGWITAEEYKEITGEDYEPVA' A
#
# COMPACT_ATOMS: atom_id res chain seq x y z
N MET A 1 21.48 0.29 15.15
CA MET A 1 21.10 0.37 14.85
C MET A 1 20.46 1.02 14.28
N ALA A 2 20.54 1.28 13.92
CA ALA A 2 19.97 2.09 13.43
C ALA A 2 18.88 1.79 12.85
N LYS A 3 18.21 2.04 12.80
CA LYS A 3 17.25 1.72 12.30
C LYS A 3 16.91 2.61 11.39
N LYS A 4 16.70 2.35 10.37
CA LYS A 4 16.34 3.15 9.51
C LYS A 4 15.00 3.48 9.70
N LYS A 5 14.59 4.60 9.64
CA LYS A 5 13.33 4.93 9.78
C LYS A 5 12.73 4.77 8.50
N VAL A 6 11.80 3.95 8.31
CA VAL A 6 11.10 3.77 7.06
C VAL A 6 10.00 4.80 6.99
N THR A 7 10.06 5.63 5.97
CA THR A 7 9.05 6.66 5.79
C THR A 7 8.05 6.20 4.77
N HIS A 8 6.83 6.04 5.19
CA HIS A 8 5.77 5.61 4.27
C HIS A 8 5.03 6.81 3.70
N SER A 9 4.29 6.57 2.66
CA SER A 9 3.49 7.61 2.04
C SER A 9 2.45 8.12 3.01
N PRO A 10 2.01 9.35 2.85
CA PRO A 10 1.06 9.93 3.81
C PRO A 10 -0.21 9.11 3.99
N LYS A 11 -0.64 8.40 2.95
CA LYS A 11 -1.87 7.63 3.06
C LYS A 11 -1.65 6.16 3.34
N TYR A 12 -0.41 5.78 3.59
CA TYR A 12 -0.09 4.37 3.81
C TYR A 12 -0.92 3.79 4.95
N ASP A 13 -0.96 4.48 6.07
CA ASP A 13 -1.68 3.96 7.24
C ASP A 13 -3.16 3.81 6.95
N LYS A 14 -3.75 4.75 6.23
CA LYS A 14 -5.15 4.67 5.92
C LYS A 14 -5.44 3.50 5.00
N VAL A 15 -4.65 3.33 3.96
CA VAL A 15 -4.86 2.25 3.01
C VAL A 15 -4.70 0.92 3.70
N LYS A 16 -3.67 0.80 4.53
CA LYS A 16 -3.43 -0.43 5.25
C LYS A 16 -4.61 -0.74 6.17
N TYR A 17 -5.10 0.26 6.86
CA TYR A 17 -6.23 0.10 7.76
C TYR A 17 -7.45 -0.41 7.00
N TYR A 18 -7.76 0.22 5.87
CA TYR A 18 -8.92 -0.17 5.11
C TYR A 18 -8.81 -1.61 4.59
N TYR A 19 -7.64 -1.97 4.14
CA TYR A 19 -7.45 -3.32 3.62
C TYR A 19 -7.50 -4.35 4.74
N ASP A 20 -6.82 -4.07 5.84
CA ASP A 20 -6.78 -5.01 6.95
C ASP A 20 -8.15 -5.25 7.56
N HIS A 21 -9.00 -4.26 7.53
CA HIS A 21 -10.34 -4.37 8.11
C HIS A 21 -11.38 -4.81 7.10
N GLY A 22 -10.96 -5.18 5.91
CA GLY A 22 -11.89 -5.68 4.90
C GLY A 22 -12.75 -4.62 4.26
N LEU A 23 -12.42 -3.35 4.47
CA LEU A 23 -13.18 -2.27 3.87
C LEU A 23 -12.82 -2.08 2.40
N TRP A 24 -11.59 -2.43 2.04
CA TRP A 24 -11.12 -2.33 0.68
C TRP A 24 -10.66 -3.68 0.20
N ASN A 25 -10.86 -3.97 -1.08
CA ASN A 25 -10.31 -5.18 -1.65
C ASN A 25 -8.98 -4.82 -2.32
N ILE A 26 -8.33 -5.83 -2.88
CA ILE A 26 -7.00 -5.62 -3.44
C ILE A 26 -7.03 -4.67 -4.63
N ASP A 27 -8.15 -4.65 -5.38
CA ASP A 27 -8.26 -3.73 -6.50
C ASP A 27 -8.20 -2.29 -6.05
N GLN A 28 -8.79 -2.00 -4.90
CA GLN A 28 -8.79 -0.65 -4.39
C GLN A 28 -7.41 -0.24 -3.90
N VAL A 29 -6.68 -1.17 -3.30
CA VAL A 29 -5.30 -0.90 -2.91
C VAL A 29 -4.45 -0.64 -4.15
N HIS A 30 -4.71 -1.42 -5.22
CA HIS A 30 -4.00 -1.23 -6.48
C HIS A 30 -4.23 0.19 -7.01
N LYS A 31 -5.46 0.66 -6.92
CA LYS A 31 -5.76 2.00 -7.37
C LYS A 31 -5.07 3.06 -6.53
N ALA A 32 -4.88 2.78 -5.26
CA ALA A 32 -4.15 3.72 -4.41
C ALA A 32 -2.72 3.90 -4.90
N VAL A 33 -2.11 2.83 -5.42
CA VAL A 33 -0.79 2.96 -6.00
C VAL A 33 -0.86 3.83 -7.25
N GLU A 34 -1.88 3.61 -8.07
CA GLU A 34 -2.02 4.40 -9.30
C GLU A 34 -2.22 5.87 -9.00
N LYS A 35 -2.89 6.17 -7.91
CA LYS A 35 -3.13 7.56 -7.55
C LYS A 35 -1.96 8.19 -6.82
N GLY A 36 -0.95 7.42 -6.53
CA GLY A 36 0.20 7.96 -5.83
C GLY A 36 0.03 8.05 -4.32
N TRP A 37 -1.00 7.40 -3.78
CA TRP A 37 -1.23 7.42 -2.34
C TRP A 37 -0.22 6.54 -1.61
N ILE A 38 0.18 5.46 -2.24
CA ILE A 38 1.18 4.56 -1.69
C ILE A 38 2.09 4.11 -2.84
N THR A 39 3.19 3.48 -2.50
CA THR A 39 4.11 3.00 -3.51
C THR A 39 3.87 1.52 -3.78
N ALA A 40 4.51 1.01 -4.83
CA ALA A 40 4.39 -0.41 -5.14
C ALA A 40 4.95 -1.26 -4.00
N GLU A 41 5.98 -0.79 -3.34
CA GLU A 41 6.54 -1.53 -2.22
C GLU A 41 5.56 -1.56 -1.05
N GLU A 42 4.88 -0.45 -0.84
CA GLU A 42 3.89 -0.39 0.22
C GLU A 42 2.69 -1.28 -0.09
N TYR A 43 2.34 -1.36 -1.36
CA TYR A 43 1.29 -2.26 -1.78
C TYR A 43 1.63 -3.69 -1.36
N LYS A 44 2.86 -4.10 -1.60
CA LYS A 44 3.26 -5.43 -1.24
C LYS A 44 3.24 -5.63 0.27
N GLU A 45 3.65 -4.63 1.01
CA GLU A 45 3.63 -4.72 2.48
C GLU A 45 2.21 -4.87 3.00
N ILE A 46 1.27 -4.19 2.38
CA ILE A 46 -0.11 -4.22 2.84
C ILE A 46 -0.80 -5.51 2.42
N THR A 47 -0.64 -5.90 1.17
CA THR A 47 -1.41 -7.02 0.64
C THR A 47 -0.66 -8.34 0.63
N GLY A 48 0.66 -8.28 0.68
CA GLY A 48 1.47 -9.49 0.60
C GLY A 48 1.71 -9.94 -0.83
N GLU A 49 1.24 -9.18 -1.80
CA GLU A 49 1.40 -9.54 -3.21
C GLU A 49 2.19 -8.50 -3.94
N ASP A 50 2.92 -8.91 -4.96
CA ASP A 50 3.69 -7.98 -5.75
C ASP A 50 2.74 -7.10 -6.56
N TYR A 51 3.09 -5.82 -6.66
CA TYR A 51 2.29 -4.91 -7.45
C TYR A 51 2.64 -5.10 -8.92
N GLU A 52 1.62 -5.31 -9.73
CA GLU A 52 1.83 -5.42 -11.16
C GLU A 52 0.95 -4.40 -11.84
N PRO A 53 1.54 -3.42 -12.51
CA PRO A 53 0.74 -2.40 -13.17
C PRO A 53 -0.12 -3.03 -14.23
N VAL A 54 -1.31 -2.49 -14.38
CA VAL A 54 -2.20 -2.94 -15.42
C VAL A 54 -1.68 -2.42 -16.74
N ALA A 55 -1.50 -3.27 -17.69
CA ALA A 55 -0.93 -2.87 -18.97
C ALA A 55 -1.95 -2.11 -19.82
#